data_3d3c87f7e313fda5dfc851fc3c396eb2
#
_entry.id   3d3c87f7e313fda5dfc851fc3c396eb2
#
_cell.length_a   1.000
_cell.length_b   1.000
_cell.length_c   1.000
_cell.angle_alpha   90.00
_cell.angle_beta   90.00
_cell.angle_gamma   90.00
#
_symmetry.space_group_name_H-M   'P 1'
#
loop_
_entity.id
_entity.type
_entity.pdbx_description
1 polymer ?
#
loop_
_entity_poly.entity_id
_entity_poly.type
_entity_poly.pdbx_seq_one_letter_code
_entity_poly.pdbx_strand_id
1 'polypeptide(L)'
;MNKEKLIFIHIPKTAGTSIKKLFLNDNDFSLLTNLKKHEPIYNIKKNNINDYNKYKKFAIVRNPYDRIVSSYFFLQKMNIKNFFQTIEFNEWIKNPCKHPCKLLPGLTKYLLLAPQYLWIDETVNILKYENLNKELNTFLNKKVNLPKINNSIHEHYLNYYNNKSLNIIYHRYKEDFKKFNYKKL
;
A
#
# COMPACT_ATOMS: atom_id res chain seq x y z
N MET A 1 7.53 -15.26 -26.46
CA MET A 1 6.22 -14.62 -26.34
C MET A 1 6.36 -13.26 -25.65
N ASN A 2 5.71 -12.23 -26.17
CA ASN A 2 5.72 -10.92 -25.50
C ASN A 2 4.79 -10.98 -24.29
N LYS A 3 5.32 -10.65 -23.10
CA LYS A 3 4.52 -10.59 -21.86
C LYS A 3 3.50 -9.45 -21.92
N GLU A 4 2.29 -9.70 -21.40
CA GLU A 4 1.29 -8.64 -21.20
C GLU A 4 1.81 -7.64 -20.16
N LYS A 5 1.83 -6.35 -20.52
CA LYS A 5 2.31 -5.29 -19.62
C LYS A 5 1.17 -4.76 -18.76
N LEU A 6 1.43 -4.64 -17.48
CA LEU A 6 0.49 -4.13 -16.47
C LEU A 6 1.04 -2.86 -15.81
N ILE A 7 0.16 -1.97 -15.42
CA ILE A 7 0.50 -0.84 -14.56
C ILE A 7 0.07 -1.17 -13.13
N PHE A 8 1.04 -1.26 -12.23
CA PHE A 8 0.82 -1.45 -10.80
C PHE A 8 1.03 -0.15 -10.03
N ILE A 9 -0.04 0.39 -9.47
CA ILE A 9 0.01 1.55 -8.58
C ILE A 9 0.39 1.06 -7.19
N HIS A 10 1.65 1.27 -6.82
CA HIS A 10 2.21 0.75 -5.59
C HIS A 10 1.90 1.67 -4.40
N ILE A 11 0.76 1.50 -3.78
CA ILE A 11 0.41 2.13 -2.50
C ILE A 11 1.32 1.55 -1.40
N PRO A 12 1.91 2.36 -0.52
CA PRO A 12 2.75 1.87 0.57
C PRO A 12 2.00 0.94 1.54
N LYS A 13 2.67 -0.13 1.98
CA LYS A 13 2.19 -1.11 2.98
C LYS A 13 1.01 -1.99 2.54
N THR A 14 0.89 -2.21 1.22
CA THR A 14 -0.14 -3.06 0.61
C THR A 14 0.44 -4.22 -0.22
N ALA A 15 1.47 -4.89 0.28
CA ALA A 15 2.16 -6.03 -0.35
C ALA A 15 2.93 -5.75 -1.65
N GLY A 16 3.26 -4.49 -1.97
CA GLY A 16 3.91 -4.15 -3.24
C GLY A 16 5.25 -4.85 -3.51
N THR A 17 6.01 -5.22 -2.47
CA THR A 17 7.26 -5.99 -2.64
C THR A 17 6.97 -7.41 -3.13
N SER A 18 5.94 -8.06 -2.56
CA SER A 18 5.51 -9.40 -2.98
C SER A 18 5.01 -9.40 -4.42
N ILE A 19 4.24 -8.38 -4.81
CA ILE A 19 3.77 -8.19 -6.18
C ILE A 19 4.93 -8.05 -7.15
N LYS A 20 5.88 -7.17 -6.86
CA LYS A 20 7.06 -6.99 -7.72
C LYS A 20 7.84 -8.29 -7.91
N LYS A 21 8.03 -9.06 -6.84
CA LYS A 21 8.74 -10.34 -6.93
C LYS A 21 7.95 -11.39 -7.73
N LEU A 22 6.63 -11.42 -7.59
CA LEU A 22 5.78 -12.30 -8.40
C LEU A 22 6.01 -12.04 -9.90
N PHE A 23 5.90 -10.79 -10.33
CA PHE A 23 6.00 -10.45 -11.74
C PHE A 23 7.42 -10.47 -12.32
N LEU A 24 8.46 -10.48 -11.49
CA LEU A 24 9.84 -10.71 -11.97
C LEU A 24 10.00 -12.09 -12.60
N ASN A 25 9.31 -13.10 -12.07
CA ASN A 25 9.41 -14.50 -12.48
C ASN A 25 8.18 -14.99 -13.26
N ASP A 26 7.21 -14.12 -13.55
CA ASP A 26 6.03 -14.51 -14.30
C ASP A 26 6.34 -14.55 -15.81
N ASN A 27 5.80 -15.58 -16.50
CA ASN A 27 6.06 -15.77 -17.93
C ASN A 27 5.06 -15.01 -18.82
N ASP A 28 3.85 -14.73 -18.34
CA ASP A 28 2.77 -14.16 -19.14
C ASP A 28 2.63 -12.65 -18.91
N PHE A 29 2.98 -12.18 -17.70
CA PHE A 29 2.78 -10.78 -17.29
C PHE A 29 4.10 -10.12 -16.88
N SER A 30 4.17 -8.81 -17.10
CA SER A 30 5.24 -7.97 -16.58
C SER A 30 4.70 -6.60 -16.13
N LEU A 31 5.32 -6.04 -15.09
CA LEU A 31 5.02 -4.67 -14.70
C LEU A 31 5.81 -3.69 -15.58
N LEU A 32 5.20 -2.55 -15.91
CA LEU A 32 5.94 -1.47 -16.56
C LEU A 32 7.07 -0.99 -15.64
N THR A 33 8.30 -1.07 -16.14
CA THR A 33 9.52 -0.85 -15.35
C THR A 33 9.93 0.61 -15.23
N ASN A 34 9.40 1.47 -16.09
CA ASN A 34 9.71 2.91 -16.11
C ASN A 34 8.95 3.72 -15.04
N LEU A 35 8.09 3.06 -14.25
CA LEU A 35 7.37 3.72 -13.18
C LEU A 35 8.21 3.80 -11.90
N LYS A 36 8.24 4.98 -11.30
CA LYS A 36 8.86 5.15 -9.99
C LYS A 36 8.12 4.32 -8.94
N LYS A 37 8.86 3.89 -7.92
CA LYS A 37 8.26 3.24 -6.76
C LYS A 37 7.39 4.27 -6.01
N HIS A 38 6.17 3.86 -5.63
CA HIS A 38 5.22 4.72 -4.90
C HIS A 38 4.85 6.00 -5.67
N GLU A 39 4.41 5.86 -6.90
CA GLU A 39 3.93 6.96 -7.73
C GLU A 39 2.39 6.91 -7.86
N PRO A 40 1.67 7.97 -7.47
CA PRO A 40 0.23 8.07 -7.66
C PRO A 40 -0.15 8.12 -9.15
N ILE A 41 -1.37 7.68 -9.46
CA ILE A 41 -1.85 7.54 -10.83
C ILE A 41 -1.78 8.85 -11.64
N TYR A 42 -2.05 9.99 -11.01
CA TYR A 42 -2.01 11.29 -11.68
C TYR A 42 -0.61 11.67 -12.18
N ASN A 43 0.44 11.28 -11.46
CA ASN A 43 1.82 11.46 -11.92
C ASN A 43 2.15 10.51 -13.07
N ILE A 44 1.67 9.28 -13.02
CA ILE A 44 1.83 8.29 -14.08
C ILE A 44 1.21 8.80 -15.37
N LYS A 45 0.01 9.38 -15.30
CA LYS A 45 -0.66 10.02 -16.45
C LYS A 45 0.13 11.20 -17.00
N LYS A 46 0.66 12.07 -16.12
CA LYS A 46 1.41 13.26 -16.51
C LYS A 46 2.72 12.91 -17.22
N ASN A 47 3.35 11.81 -16.89
CA ASN A 47 4.62 11.37 -17.47
C ASN A 47 4.47 10.76 -18.89
N ASN A 48 3.32 11.01 -19.57
CA ASN A 48 3.03 10.61 -20.96
C ASN A 48 3.52 9.19 -21.29
N ILE A 49 3.01 8.21 -20.54
CA ILE A 49 3.20 6.82 -20.95
C ILE A 49 2.38 6.62 -22.23
N ASN A 50 3.07 6.50 -23.34
CA ASN A 50 2.45 6.14 -24.60
C ASN A 50 1.60 4.89 -24.36
N ASP A 51 0.33 4.94 -24.78
CA ASP A 51 -0.61 3.84 -24.61
C ASP A 51 -1.09 3.55 -23.17
N TYR A 52 -0.97 4.54 -22.25
CA TYR A 52 -1.48 4.40 -20.87
C TYR A 52 -2.87 3.74 -20.81
N ASN A 53 -3.76 4.14 -21.71
CA ASN A 53 -5.13 3.63 -21.75
C ASN A 53 -5.25 2.16 -22.20
N LYS A 54 -4.24 1.63 -22.89
CA LYS A 54 -4.21 0.25 -23.37
C LYS A 54 -3.82 -0.77 -22.29
N TYR A 55 -3.17 -0.31 -21.21
CA TYR A 55 -2.69 -1.21 -20.18
C TYR A 55 -3.74 -1.45 -19.10
N LYS A 56 -3.89 -2.69 -18.67
CA LYS A 56 -4.62 -3.00 -17.44
C LYS A 56 -3.89 -2.39 -16.25
N LYS A 57 -4.63 -1.74 -15.38
CA LYS A 57 -4.11 -1.04 -14.20
C LYS A 57 -4.70 -1.64 -12.95
N PHE A 58 -3.88 -1.82 -11.92
CA PHE A 58 -4.36 -2.27 -10.64
C PHE A 58 -3.62 -1.64 -9.47
N ALA A 59 -4.29 -1.57 -8.34
CA ALA A 59 -3.74 -1.20 -7.05
C ALA A 59 -4.23 -2.17 -5.98
N ILE A 60 -3.44 -2.33 -4.94
CA ILE A 60 -3.86 -3.08 -3.76
C ILE A 60 -4.16 -2.08 -2.66
N VAL A 61 -5.35 -2.21 -2.08
CA VAL A 61 -5.76 -1.45 -0.89
C VAL A 61 -5.84 -2.38 0.32
N ARG A 62 -5.64 -1.83 1.49
CA ARG A 62 -5.65 -2.56 2.77
C ARG A 62 -6.54 -1.84 3.76
N ASN A 63 -7.17 -2.56 4.67
CA ASN A 63 -7.91 -1.95 5.77
C ASN A 63 -7.08 -0.83 6.41
N PRO A 64 -7.61 0.42 6.49
CA PRO A 64 -6.84 1.55 6.99
C PRO A 64 -6.27 1.33 8.39
N TYR A 65 -7.00 0.66 9.28
CA TYR A 65 -6.49 0.31 10.61
C TYR A 65 -5.25 -0.57 10.52
N ASP A 66 -5.32 -1.66 9.75
CA ASP A 66 -4.23 -2.60 9.57
C ASP A 66 -3.03 -1.98 8.82
N ARG A 67 -3.30 -1.16 7.82
CA ARG A 67 -2.25 -0.44 7.07
C ARG A 67 -1.44 0.49 7.97
N ILE A 68 -2.09 1.21 8.89
CA ILE A 68 -1.41 2.14 9.80
C ILE A 68 -0.56 1.40 10.83
N VAL A 69 -1.02 0.29 11.39
CA VAL A 69 -0.20 -0.57 12.24
C VAL A 69 1.04 -1.06 11.47
N SER A 70 0.84 -1.57 10.25
CA SER A 70 1.96 -1.97 9.39
C SER A 70 2.93 -0.82 9.08
N SER A 71 2.45 0.41 8.99
CA SER A 71 3.29 1.59 8.78
C SER A 71 4.10 1.95 10.02
N TYR A 72 3.51 1.86 11.20
CA TYR A 72 4.18 2.08 12.48
C TYR A 72 5.34 1.10 12.67
N PHE A 73 5.10 -0.20 12.54
CA PHE A 73 6.17 -1.22 12.67
C PHE A 73 7.23 -1.11 11.57
N PHE A 74 6.84 -0.70 10.37
CA PHE A 74 7.81 -0.40 9.33
C PHE A 74 8.73 0.77 9.72
N LEU A 75 8.18 1.84 10.28
CA LEU A 75 8.95 2.97 10.75
C LEU A 75 9.86 2.59 11.92
N GLN A 76 9.38 1.77 12.85
CA GLN A 76 10.22 1.22 13.93
C GLN A 76 11.40 0.41 13.39
N LYS A 77 11.15 -0.49 12.42
CA LYS A 77 12.20 -1.30 11.80
C LYS A 77 13.22 -0.46 11.02
N MET A 78 12.75 0.61 10.38
CA MET A 78 13.60 1.54 9.63
C MET A 78 14.29 2.56 10.54
N ASN A 79 14.05 2.48 11.83
CA ASN A 79 14.56 3.44 12.80
C ASN A 79 16.08 3.47 12.84
N ILE A 80 16.57 4.47 12.21
CA ILE A 80 17.93 4.91 12.28
C ILE A 80 18.04 5.73 13.57
N LYS A 81 18.51 5.12 14.65
CA LYS A 81 18.77 5.74 15.96
C LYS A 81 17.56 5.92 16.89
N ASN A 82 17.11 4.84 17.51
CA ASN A 82 16.42 4.78 18.84
C ASN A 82 15.19 5.66 19.10
N PHE A 83 14.76 6.51 18.19
CA PHE A 83 13.69 7.47 18.46
C PHE A 83 12.28 6.84 18.45
N PHE A 84 12.02 5.88 17.56
CA PHE A 84 10.71 5.22 17.48
C PHE A 84 10.51 4.05 18.45
N GLN A 85 11.56 3.56 19.08
CA GLN A 85 11.46 2.44 20.03
C GLN A 85 10.75 2.83 21.33
N THR A 86 10.65 4.12 21.61
CA THR A 86 10.11 4.65 22.86
C THR A 86 8.69 5.23 22.74
N ILE A 87 8.14 5.38 21.52
CA ILE A 87 6.82 6.00 21.36
C ILE A 87 5.77 4.92 21.16
N GLU A 88 4.86 4.82 22.10
CA GLU A 88 3.70 3.94 22.02
C GLU A 88 2.81 4.27 20.81
N PHE A 89 2.20 3.24 20.21
CA PHE A 89 1.37 3.38 19.02
C PHE A 89 0.27 4.44 19.16
N ASN A 90 -0.46 4.43 20.29
CA ASN A 90 -1.56 5.35 20.52
C ASN A 90 -1.11 6.82 20.72
N GLU A 91 0.12 7.05 21.13
CA GLU A 91 0.70 8.39 21.16
C GLU A 91 1.21 8.81 19.77
N TRP A 92 1.89 7.91 19.08
CA TRP A 92 2.36 8.19 17.72
C TRP A 92 1.24 8.57 16.76
N ILE A 93 0.09 7.90 16.85
CA ILE A 93 -1.03 8.09 15.92
C ILE A 93 -1.68 9.48 16.02
N LYS A 94 -1.52 10.18 17.13
CA LYS A 94 -2.03 11.55 17.32
C LYS A 94 -1.34 12.51 16.34
N ASN A 95 -0.03 12.40 16.21
CA ASN A 95 0.80 13.25 15.36
C ASN A 95 1.91 12.48 14.61
N PRO A 96 1.58 11.56 13.71
CA PRO A 96 2.57 10.67 13.11
C PRO A 96 3.60 11.40 12.23
N CYS A 97 3.26 12.60 11.75
CA CYS A 97 4.17 13.42 10.95
C CYS A 97 5.11 14.31 11.77
N LYS A 98 4.86 14.49 13.06
CA LYS A 98 5.70 15.33 13.93
C LYS A 98 7.06 14.70 14.21
N HIS A 99 7.13 13.37 14.15
CA HIS A 99 8.36 12.63 14.48
C HIS A 99 9.31 12.62 13.28
N PRO A 100 10.59 12.99 13.47
CA PRO A 100 11.57 12.98 12.39
C PRO A 100 11.83 11.52 11.94
N CYS A 101 11.55 11.23 10.69
CA CYS A 101 11.95 9.96 10.09
C CYS A 101 12.64 10.23 8.76
N LYS A 102 13.91 9.84 8.67
CA LYS A 102 14.58 9.72 7.37
C LYS A 102 14.05 8.43 6.73
N LEU A 103 13.15 8.58 5.80
CA LEU A 103 12.66 7.47 4.99
C LEU A 103 13.59 7.21 3.80
N LEU A 104 13.46 6.03 3.24
CA LEU A 104 14.16 5.64 2.03
C LEU A 104 13.97 6.69 0.92
N PRO A 105 14.95 6.89 0.02
CA PRO A 105 14.80 7.74 -1.14
C PRO A 105 13.50 7.41 -1.90
N GLY A 106 12.72 8.43 -2.21
CA GLY A 106 11.44 8.29 -2.92
C GLY A 106 10.24 7.90 -2.07
N LEU A 107 10.41 7.62 -0.77
CA LEU A 107 9.31 7.39 0.16
C LEU A 107 9.34 8.45 1.26
N THR A 108 8.51 9.45 1.15
CA THR A 108 8.31 10.43 2.23
C THR A 108 7.30 9.88 3.25
N LYS A 109 7.36 10.39 4.49
CA LYS A 109 6.35 10.07 5.50
C LYS A 109 4.93 10.45 5.05
N TYR A 110 4.82 11.49 4.23
CA TYR A 110 3.54 11.90 3.65
C TYR A 110 2.98 10.82 2.72
N LEU A 111 3.79 10.24 1.85
CA LEU A 111 3.38 9.15 0.97
C LEU A 111 3.03 7.89 1.75
N LEU A 112 3.83 7.54 2.79
CA LEU A 112 3.56 6.37 3.62
C LEU A 112 2.19 6.42 4.30
N LEU A 113 1.79 7.62 4.76
CA LEU A 113 0.57 7.85 5.53
C LEU A 113 -0.57 8.44 4.70
N ALA A 114 -0.34 8.77 3.44
CA ALA A 114 -1.38 9.32 2.57
C ALA A 114 -2.58 8.38 2.46
N PRO A 115 -3.81 8.91 2.43
CA PRO A 115 -5.00 8.13 2.12
C PRO A 115 -4.86 7.38 0.78
N GLN A 116 -5.36 6.15 0.73
CA GLN A 116 -5.18 5.28 -0.43
C GLN A 116 -5.96 5.77 -1.64
N TYR A 117 -7.12 6.38 -1.41
CA TYR A 117 -7.95 6.90 -2.51
C TYR A 117 -7.25 7.98 -3.36
N LEU A 118 -6.26 8.69 -2.78
CA LEU A 118 -5.47 9.70 -3.51
C LEU A 118 -4.49 9.10 -4.53
N TRP A 119 -4.27 7.80 -4.49
CA TRP A 119 -3.32 7.11 -5.37
C TRP A 119 -3.92 6.66 -6.70
N ILE A 120 -5.24 6.61 -6.77
CA ILE A 120 -5.97 5.94 -7.84
C ILE A 120 -7.09 6.80 -8.39
N ASP A 121 -7.52 6.47 -9.59
CA ASP A 121 -8.76 6.96 -10.20
C ASP A 121 -9.69 5.78 -10.57
N GLU A 122 -10.75 6.08 -11.30
CA GLU A 122 -11.77 5.13 -11.73
C GLU A 122 -11.28 4.08 -12.74
N THR A 123 -10.13 4.31 -13.38
CA THR A 123 -9.56 3.38 -14.37
C THR A 123 -8.75 2.24 -13.74
N VAL A 124 -8.53 2.28 -12.43
CA VAL A 124 -7.69 1.35 -11.70
C VAL A 124 -8.52 0.24 -11.06
N ASN A 125 -8.19 -1.02 -11.36
CA ASN A 125 -8.79 -2.17 -10.69
C ASN A 125 -8.27 -2.26 -9.25
N ILE A 126 -9.18 -2.34 -8.29
CA ILE A 126 -8.85 -2.39 -6.87
C ILE A 126 -8.87 -3.83 -6.38
N LEU A 127 -7.76 -4.26 -5.80
CA LEU A 127 -7.62 -5.56 -5.16
C LEU A 127 -7.47 -5.35 -3.64
N LYS A 128 -8.20 -6.13 -2.83
CA LYS A 128 -8.10 -6.05 -1.36
C LYS A 128 -6.97 -6.94 -0.84
N TYR A 129 -6.13 -6.36 0.00
CA TYR A 129 -5.01 -7.08 0.65
C TYR A 129 -5.47 -8.31 1.41
N GLU A 130 -6.62 -8.22 2.06
CA GLU A 130 -7.19 -9.27 2.92
C GLU A 130 -7.52 -10.55 2.14
N ASN A 131 -7.83 -10.42 0.86
CA ASN A 131 -8.15 -11.53 -0.05
C ASN A 131 -7.23 -11.58 -1.26
N LEU A 132 -6.02 -11.07 -1.14
CA LEU A 132 -5.16 -10.70 -2.26
C LEU A 132 -4.88 -11.86 -3.24
N ASN A 133 -4.61 -13.06 -2.76
CA ASN A 133 -4.38 -14.21 -3.65
C ASN A 133 -5.59 -14.52 -4.54
N LYS A 134 -6.79 -14.52 -3.95
CA LYS A 134 -8.03 -14.78 -4.69
C LYS A 134 -8.31 -13.68 -5.71
N GLU A 135 -8.23 -12.43 -5.29
CA GLU A 135 -8.51 -11.28 -6.16
C GLU A 135 -7.48 -11.14 -7.28
N LEU A 136 -6.22 -11.42 -6.99
CA LEU A 136 -5.16 -11.41 -8.00
C LEU A 136 -5.34 -12.51 -9.04
N ASN A 137 -5.72 -13.71 -8.62
CA ASN A 137 -6.04 -14.81 -9.52
C ASN A 137 -7.20 -14.46 -10.46
N THR A 138 -8.24 -13.84 -9.92
CA THR A 138 -9.39 -13.36 -10.71
C THR A 138 -8.97 -12.26 -11.68
N PHE A 139 -8.21 -11.28 -11.24
CA PHE A 139 -7.75 -10.16 -12.07
C PHE A 139 -6.87 -10.63 -13.25
N LEU A 140 -5.97 -11.59 -12.99
CA LEU A 140 -5.05 -12.12 -14.01
C LEU A 140 -5.66 -13.26 -14.84
N ASN A 141 -6.84 -13.75 -14.45
CA ASN A 141 -7.43 -14.97 -14.99
C ASN A 141 -6.43 -16.15 -15.00
N LYS A 142 -5.61 -16.24 -13.94
CA LYS A 142 -4.54 -17.23 -13.80
C LYS A 142 -4.29 -17.53 -12.32
N LYS A 143 -4.04 -18.79 -11.99
CA LYS A 143 -3.63 -19.18 -10.64
C LYS A 143 -2.17 -18.76 -10.41
N VAL A 144 -1.94 -17.86 -9.46
CA VAL A 144 -0.61 -17.41 -9.03
C VAL A 144 -0.43 -17.64 -7.54
N ASN A 145 0.79 -17.87 -7.12
CA ASN A 145 1.16 -18.00 -5.71
C ASN A 145 1.96 -16.77 -5.30
N LEU A 146 1.34 -15.89 -4.54
CA LEU A 146 1.99 -14.68 -4.06
C LEU A 146 3.05 -15.02 -2.99
N PRO A 147 4.33 -14.67 -3.20
CA PRO A 147 5.35 -14.89 -2.19
C PRO A 147 5.10 -14.00 -0.97
N LYS A 148 5.07 -14.58 0.23
CA LYS A 148 4.97 -13.83 1.49
C LYS A 148 6.32 -13.21 1.82
N ILE A 149 6.49 -11.92 1.50
CA ILE A 149 7.73 -11.18 1.74
C ILE A 149 7.43 -10.00 2.66
N ASN A 150 8.35 -9.73 3.59
CA ASN A 150 8.27 -8.59 4.51
C ASN A 150 7.00 -8.55 5.37
N ASN A 151 6.54 -9.69 5.87
CA ASN A 151 5.58 -9.67 6.96
C ASN A 151 6.22 -8.93 8.14
N SER A 152 5.61 -7.83 8.55
CA SER A 152 5.91 -7.24 9.86
C SER A 152 5.46 -8.26 10.91
N ILE A 153 6.39 -8.66 11.78
CA ILE A 153 6.05 -9.52 12.92
C ILE A 153 5.34 -8.62 13.93
N HIS A 154 4.05 -8.69 13.97
CA HIS A 154 3.20 -8.01 14.95
C HIS A 154 1.93 -8.83 15.17
N GLU A 155 1.30 -8.64 16.30
CA GLU A 155 0.00 -9.21 16.62
C GLU A 155 -1.11 -8.71 15.69
N HIS A 156 -2.32 -9.21 15.87
CA HIS A 156 -3.48 -8.70 15.13
C HIS A 156 -3.62 -7.18 15.36
N TYR A 157 -3.86 -6.43 14.29
CA TYR A 157 -3.82 -4.96 14.35
C TYR A 157 -4.76 -4.35 15.39
N LEU A 158 -5.88 -4.98 15.73
CA LEU A 158 -6.82 -4.50 16.74
C LEU A 158 -6.21 -4.41 18.15
N ASN A 159 -5.21 -5.23 18.46
CA ASN A 159 -4.56 -5.25 19.78
C ASN A 159 -3.79 -3.95 20.09
N TYR A 160 -3.55 -3.12 19.08
CA TYR A 160 -2.81 -1.86 19.24
C TYR A 160 -3.72 -0.65 19.47
N TYR A 161 -5.00 -0.76 19.16
CA TYR A 161 -5.94 0.35 19.20
C TYR A 161 -6.69 0.46 20.52
N ASN A 162 -6.92 1.70 20.94
CA ASN A 162 -7.97 2.06 21.88
C ASN A 162 -9.08 2.85 21.16
N ASN A 163 -10.19 3.12 21.83
CA ASN A 163 -11.35 3.81 21.24
C ASN A 163 -10.98 5.20 20.65
N LYS A 164 -10.07 5.93 21.28
CA LYS A 164 -9.62 7.25 20.80
C LYS A 164 -8.84 7.12 19.50
N SER A 165 -7.90 6.18 19.44
CA SER A 165 -7.08 5.97 18.24
C SER A 165 -7.86 5.37 17.07
N LEU A 166 -8.85 4.49 17.33
CA LEU A 166 -9.78 4.03 16.31
C LEU A 166 -10.53 5.21 15.67
N ASN A 167 -11.08 6.12 16.48
CA ASN A 167 -11.75 7.31 15.97
C ASN A 167 -10.81 8.23 15.17
N ILE A 168 -9.58 8.45 15.63
CA ILE A 168 -8.59 9.25 14.90
C ILE A 168 -8.36 8.67 13.50
N ILE A 169 -8.16 7.35 13.38
CA ILE A 169 -7.92 6.72 12.09
C ILE A 169 -9.16 6.74 11.21
N TYR A 170 -10.33 6.46 11.77
CA TYR A 170 -11.57 6.55 11.01
C TYR A 170 -11.74 7.93 10.38
N HIS A 171 -11.60 9.01 11.16
CA HIS A 171 -11.77 10.36 10.63
C HIS A 171 -10.68 10.74 9.61
N ARG A 172 -9.43 10.35 9.86
CA ARG A 172 -8.30 10.64 8.96
C ARG A 172 -8.42 9.94 7.61
N TYR A 173 -8.96 8.73 7.58
CA TYR A 173 -9.07 7.89 6.38
C TYR A 173 -10.52 7.63 5.97
N LYS A 174 -11.45 8.50 6.34
CA LYS A 174 -12.90 8.35 6.11
C LYS A 174 -13.23 8.00 4.66
N GLU A 175 -12.56 8.64 3.70
CA GLU A 175 -12.76 8.37 2.29
C GLU A 175 -12.25 6.99 1.85
N ASP A 176 -11.16 6.49 2.45
CA ASP A 176 -10.69 5.12 2.20
C ASP A 176 -11.74 4.10 2.69
N PHE A 177 -12.29 4.31 3.90
CA PHE A 177 -13.36 3.45 4.43
C PHE A 177 -14.56 3.42 3.51
N LYS A 178 -15.02 4.59 3.05
CA LYS A 178 -16.17 4.73 2.17
C LYS A 178 -15.89 4.12 0.79
N LYS A 179 -14.81 4.55 0.14
CA LYS A 179 -14.51 4.18 -1.25
C LYS A 179 -14.21 2.68 -1.41
N PHE A 180 -13.55 2.07 -0.42
CA PHE A 180 -13.15 0.67 -0.47
C PHE A 180 -14.04 -0.27 0.36
N ASN A 181 -15.16 0.25 0.86
CA ASN A 181 -16.13 -0.54 1.64
C ASN A 181 -15.48 -1.29 2.82
N TYR A 182 -14.69 -0.57 3.63
CA TYR A 182 -14.20 -1.06 4.91
C TYR A 182 -15.12 -0.61 6.04
N LYS A 183 -15.31 -1.47 7.04
CA LYS A 183 -16.16 -1.16 8.18
C LYS A 183 -15.44 -0.26 9.19
N LYS A 184 -16.17 0.70 9.74
CA LYS A 184 -15.78 1.41 10.97
C LYS A 184 -15.85 0.43 12.14
N LEU A 185 -14.87 0.50 13.03
CA LEU A 185 -14.85 -0.22 14.30
C LEU A 185 -15.19 0.72 15.44
#